data_fc49bf0f4d5c34228a6c719e7993cfe4
#
_entry.id   fc49bf0f4d5c34228a6c719e7993cfe4
#
_cell.length_a   1.000
_cell.length_b   1.000
_cell.length_c   1.000
_cell.angle_alpha   90.00
_cell.angle_beta   90.00
_cell.angle_gamma   90.00
#
_symmetry.space_group_name_H-M   'P 1'
#
loop_
_entity.id
_entity.type
_entity.pdbx_description
1 polymer ?
#
loop_
_entity_poly.entity_id
_entity_poly.type
_entity_poly.pdbx_seq_one_letter_code
_entity_poly.pdbx_strand_id
1 'polypeptide(L)'
;MSIPFTIGLSAYLYLPIRAAHSPLMNWGEPSTLERFLWHIGGKQYRVWIFSSTEAAGQQLKYFVDSLPMEFAYVGVVIGLIGLAGLWRGSRKLFIATILLFLTCVFYSINYDIHDIDSYFLLAYFCVVLWSGCGLFVVLSWLNSRLRWNKVNAFFIICISLLPLFVHYGRSDESKNYLVEDYTMNMFASLEPNALIFSFQWDYWVSASYYYQLVKGVRPDVAVVDKELLRRSWYLKELEHRYPWLIQESKIEVEAFLRELYKFEHNLPYEPNIIQARFVGMISSFIHKSLDSRPVYVTSEIDAEFTQGLQRVPQGLALRLLPDNEFHPTTMPPLKFRPFARSGRLEDMIRKLYADSFVMRGVYYYRAGNSNEAERAFREALNYDPANPDPKNWLRAIHR
;
A
#
# COMPACT_ATOMS: atom_id res chain seq x y z
N MET A 1 34.29 15.03 3.78
CA MET A 1 32.82 14.74 3.79
C MET A 1 32.27 14.26 2.43
N SER A 2 32.88 14.55 1.29
CA SER A 2 32.37 14.16 -0.04
C SER A 2 32.41 12.65 -0.31
N ILE A 3 33.45 11.93 0.12
CA ILE A 3 33.65 10.51 -0.22
C ILE A 3 32.52 9.60 0.32
N PRO A 4 32.16 9.61 1.63
CA PRO A 4 31.06 8.77 2.12
C PRO A 4 29.72 9.11 1.46
N PHE A 5 29.47 10.37 1.16
CA PHE A 5 28.28 10.81 0.45
C PHE A 5 28.25 10.28 -1.00
N THR A 6 29.36 10.37 -1.72
CA THR A 6 29.48 9.83 -3.08
C THR A 6 29.30 8.31 -3.10
N ILE A 7 29.87 7.60 -2.11
CA ILE A 7 29.67 6.14 -1.97
C ILE A 7 28.19 5.84 -1.73
N GLY A 8 27.52 6.58 -0.83
CA GLY A 8 26.08 6.41 -0.61
C GLY A 8 25.25 6.64 -1.86
N LEU A 9 25.55 7.70 -2.63
CA LEU A 9 24.86 7.97 -3.90
C LEU A 9 25.12 6.90 -4.96
N SER A 10 26.31 6.28 -4.95
CA SER A 10 26.63 5.24 -5.95
C SER A 10 25.72 4.02 -5.85
N ALA A 11 25.05 3.78 -4.71
CA ALA A 11 24.03 2.73 -4.58
C ALA A 11 22.87 2.91 -5.57
N TYR A 12 22.52 4.15 -5.92
CA TYR A 12 21.48 4.41 -6.92
C TYR A 12 21.88 3.96 -8.33
N LEU A 13 23.17 3.80 -8.64
CA LEU A 13 23.63 3.30 -9.94
C LEU A 13 23.22 1.84 -10.18
N TYR A 14 22.88 1.11 -9.12
CA TYR A 14 22.31 -0.23 -9.24
C TYR A 14 21.00 -0.23 -10.06
N LEU A 15 20.19 0.81 -9.95
CA LEU A 15 18.88 0.91 -10.61
C LEU A 15 18.99 0.87 -12.15
N PRO A 16 19.76 1.78 -12.83
CA PRO A 16 19.88 1.73 -14.29
C PRO A 16 20.60 0.46 -14.76
N ILE A 17 21.58 -0.05 -14.00
CA ILE A 17 22.28 -1.30 -14.34
C ILE A 17 21.30 -2.46 -14.37
N ARG A 18 20.43 -2.60 -13.36
CA ARG A 18 19.41 -3.65 -13.33
C ARG A 18 18.31 -3.45 -14.36
N ALA A 19 17.85 -2.21 -14.55
CA ALA A 19 16.83 -1.89 -15.54
C ALA A 19 17.27 -2.22 -16.98
N ALA A 20 18.56 -2.06 -17.29
CA ALA A 20 19.13 -2.44 -18.59
C ALA A 20 19.04 -3.95 -18.88
N HIS A 21 18.88 -4.79 -17.87
CA HIS A 21 18.68 -6.24 -17.99
C HIS A 21 17.20 -6.66 -18.04
N SER A 22 16.28 -5.72 -18.17
CA SER A 22 14.82 -5.95 -18.26
C SER A 22 14.30 -6.96 -17.24
N PRO A 23 14.45 -6.70 -15.92
CA PRO A 23 13.95 -7.61 -14.89
C PRO A 23 12.42 -7.70 -14.96
N LEU A 24 11.85 -8.82 -14.47
CA LEU A 24 10.40 -9.07 -14.46
C LEU A 24 9.60 -7.95 -13.75
N MET A 25 10.20 -7.32 -12.76
CA MET A 25 9.68 -6.11 -12.13
C MET A 25 10.69 -4.98 -12.33
N ASN A 26 10.31 -3.97 -13.12
CA ASN A 26 11.17 -2.85 -13.48
C ASN A 26 10.52 -1.52 -13.12
N TRP A 27 10.31 -1.29 -11.83
CA TRP A 27 9.58 -0.14 -11.30
C TRP A 27 10.15 1.20 -11.78
N GLY A 28 9.32 1.94 -12.51
CA GLY A 28 9.70 3.22 -13.09
C GLY A 28 10.61 3.12 -14.33
N GLU A 29 11.07 1.93 -14.69
CA GLU A 29 12.00 1.68 -15.84
C GLU A 29 13.16 2.68 -15.91
N PRO A 30 14.04 2.76 -14.89
CA PRO A 30 15.13 3.76 -14.83
C PRO A 30 16.30 3.41 -15.76
N SER A 31 16.02 2.97 -16.99
CA SER A 31 17.02 2.55 -17.99
C SER A 31 17.67 3.73 -18.75
N THR A 32 17.02 4.90 -18.76
CA THR A 32 17.55 6.14 -19.35
C THR A 32 17.87 7.15 -18.27
N LEU A 33 18.77 8.11 -18.55
CA LEU A 33 19.10 9.18 -17.61
C LEU A 33 17.85 9.96 -17.17
N GLU A 34 16.94 10.24 -18.09
CA GLU A 34 15.69 10.94 -17.79
C GLU A 34 14.82 10.17 -16.79
N ARG A 35 14.54 8.89 -17.06
CA ARG A 35 13.74 8.04 -16.17
C ARG A 35 14.43 7.76 -14.85
N PHE A 36 15.74 7.65 -14.87
CA PHE A 36 16.55 7.53 -13.64
C PHE A 36 16.38 8.79 -12.76
N LEU A 37 16.46 9.98 -13.35
CA LEU A 37 16.23 11.24 -12.62
C LEU A 37 14.76 11.37 -12.16
N TRP A 38 13.80 10.89 -12.94
CA TRP A 38 12.40 10.85 -12.51
C TRP A 38 12.21 9.91 -11.31
N HIS A 39 12.91 8.78 -11.32
CA HIS A 39 12.83 7.81 -10.23
C HIS A 39 13.43 8.37 -8.93
N ILE A 40 14.65 8.91 -8.96
CA ILE A 40 15.29 9.54 -7.80
C ILE A 40 14.51 10.77 -7.32
N GLY A 41 14.00 11.59 -8.25
CA GLY A 41 13.23 12.79 -7.93
C GLY A 41 11.80 12.50 -7.50
N GLY A 42 11.37 11.24 -7.45
CA GLY A 42 10.02 10.85 -7.04
C GLY A 42 8.91 11.44 -7.92
N LYS A 43 9.15 11.65 -9.22
CA LYS A 43 8.24 12.37 -10.12
C LYS A 43 6.80 11.84 -10.07
N GLN A 44 6.62 10.52 -10.04
CA GLN A 44 5.29 9.90 -10.02
C GLN A 44 4.51 10.14 -8.71
N TYR A 45 5.20 10.56 -7.64
CA TYR A 45 4.63 10.77 -6.31
C TYR A 45 4.37 12.25 -6.00
N ARG A 46 4.81 13.18 -6.86
CA ARG A 46 4.68 14.62 -6.63
C ARG A 46 3.24 15.12 -6.55
N VAL A 47 2.30 14.37 -7.09
CA VAL A 47 0.88 14.71 -7.07
C VAL A 47 0.28 14.75 -5.65
N TRP A 48 0.92 14.09 -4.68
CA TRP A 48 0.49 14.06 -3.28
C TRP A 48 1.22 15.06 -2.38
N ILE A 49 2.25 15.75 -2.91
CA ILE A 49 2.99 16.77 -2.15
C ILE A 49 2.25 18.09 -2.23
N PHE A 50 2.03 18.73 -1.07
CA PHE A 50 1.29 19.99 -0.94
C PHE A 50 -0.14 19.92 -1.47
N SER A 51 -0.82 18.80 -1.29
CA SER A 51 -2.20 18.56 -1.77
C SER A 51 -3.20 19.50 -1.10
N SER A 52 -3.13 19.66 0.23
CA SER A 52 -3.98 20.59 0.99
C SER A 52 -3.39 20.92 2.36
N THR A 53 -3.80 22.07 2.90
CA THR A 53 -3.46 22.46 4.28
C THR A 53 -4.16 21.59 5.33
N GLU A 54 -5.30 21.01 4.99
CA GLU A 54 -6.04 20.10 5.85
C GLU A 54 -5.26 18.80 6.03
N ALA A 55 -4.76 18.19 4.95
CA ALA A 55 -3.88 17.01 5.00
C ALA A 55 -2.65 17.30 5.86
N ALA A 56 -2.00 18.45 5.67
CA ALA A 56 -0.86 18.84 6.49
C ALA A 56 -1.21 18.95 7.99
N GLY A 57 -2.37 19.49 8.32
CA GLY A 57 -2.87 19.56 9.71
C GLY A 57 -3.12 18.17 10.31
N GLN A 58 -3.72 17.26 9.56
CA GLN A 58 -3.97 15.89 10.00
C GLN A 58 -2.65 15.12 10.22
N GLN A 59 -1.69 15.23 9.31
CA GLN A 59 -0.39 14.58 9.43
C GLN A 59 0.44 15.15 10.59
N LEU A 60 0.39 16.47 10.82
CA LEU A 60 1.04 17.09 11.97
C LEU A 60 0.44 16.59 13.29
N LYS A 61 -0.90 16.54 13.37
CA LYS A 61 -1.59 15.99 14.54
C LYS A 61 -1.17 14.54 14.78
N TYR A 62 -1.19 13.72 13.74
CA TYR A 62 -0.74 12.33 13.81
C TYR A 62 0.69 12.21 14.37
N PHE A 63 1.64 13.00 13.84
CA PHE A 63 3.03 13.01 14.29
C PHE A 63 3.14 13.40 15.77
N VAL A 64 2.45 14.47 16.20
CA VAL A 64 2.49 14.94 17.59
C VAL A 64 1.86 13.91 18.55
N ASP A 65 0.77 13.27 18.15
CA ASP A 65 0.07 12.31 18.99
C ASP A 65 0.84 10.96 19.10
N SER A 66 1.54 10.55 18.02
CA SER A 66 2.30 9.29 17.99
C SER A 66 3.68 9.40 18.63
N LEU A 67 4.37 10.54 18.50
CA LEU A 67 5.75 10.73 18.94
C LEU A 67 6.03 10.32 20.39
N PRO A 68 5.20 10.66 21.40
CA PRO A 68 5.46 10.27 22.78
C PRO A 68 5.45 8.75 22.94
N MET A 69 4.55 8.05 22.29
CA MET A 69 4.42 6.60 22.37
C MET A 69 5.59 5.90 21.66
N GLU A 70 6.03 6.39 20.50
CA GLU A 70 7.18 5.84 19.77
C GLU A 70 8.45 5.80 20.62
N PHE A 71 8.60 6.76 21.53
CA PHE A 71 9.74 6.87 22.45
C PHE A 71 9.40 6.45 23.90
N ALA A 72 8.35 5.64 24.09
CA ALA A 72 7.90 5.19 25.40
C ALA A 72 7.77 6.36 26.42
N TYR A 73 7.38 7.54 25.97
CA TYR A 73 7.26 8.83 26.69
C TYR A 73 8.59 9.32 27.32
N VAL A 74 9.31 8.44 27.99
CA VAL A 74 10.59 8.74 28.68
C VAL A 74 11.63 9.23 27.68
N GLY A 75 11.71 8.64 26.52
CA GLY A 75 12.67 9.02 25.47
C GLY A 75 12.50 10.47 25.01
N VAL A 76 11.27 10.95 24.86
CA VAL A 76 11.01 12.35 24.50
C VAL A 76 11.49 13.31 25.59
N VAL A 77 11.20 13.01 26.87
CA VAL A 77 11.63 13.86 28.00
C VAL A 77 13.16 13.91 28.06
N ILE A 78 13.83 12.76 27.95
CA ILE A 78 15.29 12.68 27.90
C ILE A 78 15.84 13.43 26.66
N GLY A 79 15.16 13.32 25.52
CA GLY A 79 15.51 14.03 24.29
C GLY A 79 15.48 15.57 24.45
N LEU A 80 14.48 16.11 25.14
CA LEU A 80 14.41 17.54 25.45
C LEU A 80 15.55 17.99 26.37
N ILE A 81 15.95 17.16 27.36
CA ILE A 81 17.12 17.43 28.19
C ILE A 81 18.39 17.44 27.33
N GLY A 82 18.53 16.48 26.40
CA GLY A 82 19.64 16.40 25.48
C GLY A 82 19.72 17.57 24.52
N LEU A 83 18.57 18.03 24.02
CA LEU A 83 18.48 19.20 23.17
C LEU A 83 18.97 20.46 23.91
N ALA A 84 18.57 20.64 25.18
CA ALA A 84 19.07 21.71 26.03
C ALA A 84 20.58 21.57 26.32
N GLY A 85 21.08 20.33 26.46
CA GLY A 85 22.50 20.03 26.59
C GLY A 85 23.31 20.39 25.35
N LEU A 86 22.79 20.06 24.16
CA LEU A 86 23.40 20.41 22.87
C LEU A 86 23.46 21.93 22.66
N TRP A 87 22.42 22.65 23.03
CA TRP A 87 22.41 24.11 22.96
C TRP A 87 23.58 24.74 23.73
N ARG A 88 23.91 24.17 24.91
CA ARG A 88 25.02 24.66 25.75
C ARG A 88 26.39 24.12 25.33
N GLY A 89 26.45 22.84 24.85
CA GLY A 89 27.69 22.16 24.55
C GLY A 89 28.17 22.31 23.09
N SER A 90 27.25 22.24 22.13
CA SER A 90 27.58 22.32 20.70
C SER A 90 26.44 22.93 19.89
N ARG A 91 26.46 24.25 19.75
CA ARG A 91 25.45 24.98 18.94
C ARG A 91 25.39 24.50 17.49
N LYS A 92 26.52 24.04 16.93
CA LYS A 92 26.55 23.52 15.54
C LYS A 92 25.71 22.26 15.41
N LEU A 93 25.87 21.30 16.32
CA LEU A 93 25.07 20.07 16.33
C LEU A 93 23.61 20.36 16.66
N PHE A 94 23.34 21.24 17.61
CA PHE A 94 21.97 21.69 17.91
C PHE A 94 21.28 22.22 16.65
N ILE A 95 21.88 23.21 15.97
CA ILE A 95 21.30 23.80 14.76
C ILE A 95 21.14 22.75 13.65
N ALA A 96 22.17 21.92 13.42
CA ALA A 96 22.11 20.89 12.38
C ALA A 96 20.97 19.89 12.62
N THR A 97 20.84 19.37 13.86
CA THR A 97 19.80 18.37 14.16
C THR A 97 18.40 18.97 14.20
N ILE A 98 18.25 20.23 14.67
CA ILE A 98 16.95 20.93 14.60
C ILE A 98 16.55 21.20 13.15
N LEU A 99 17.46 21.64 12.30
CA LEU A 99 17.14 21.86 10.88
C LEU A 99 16.75 20.55 10.19
N LEU A 100 17.47 19.46 10.43
CA LEU A 100 17.12 18.14 9.90
C LEU A 100 15.72 17.70 10.38
N PHE A 101 15.45 17.84 11.67
CA PHE A 101 14.14 17.51 12.25
C PHE A 101 13.02 18.34 11.63
N LEU A 102 13.16 19.66 11.62
CA LEU A 102 12.13 20.55 11.08
C LEU A 102 11.91 20.34 9.58
N THR A 103 12.98 20.14 8.81
CA THR A 103 12.88 19.88 7.36
C THR A 103 12.16 18.56 7.10
N CYS A 104 12.51 17.51 7.85
CA CYS A 104 11.84 16.21 7.73
C CYS A 104 10.34 16.31 8.09
N VAL A 105 10.01 16.92 9.23
CA VAL A 105 8.61 17.08 9.65
C VAL A 105 7.86 17.92 8.63
N PHE A 106 8.42 19.06 8.20
CA PHE A 106 7.77 19.92 7.20
C PHE A 106 7.51 19.19 5.87
N TYR A 107 8.47 18.41 5.38
CA TYR A 107 8.29 17.61 4.18
C TYR A 107 7.18 16.57 4.37
N SER A 108 7.26 15.79 5.46
CA SER A 108 6.37 14.67 5.72
C SER A 108 4.93 15.08 5.94
N ILE A 109 4.67 16.16 6.69
CA ILE A 109 3.28 16.63 6.93
C ILE A 109 2.60 17.11 5.64
N ASN A 110 3.37 17.57 4.66
CA ASN A 110 2.84 18.03 3.38
C ASN A 110 2.70 16.90 2.34
N TYR A 111 2.86 15.64 2.75
CA TYR A 111 2.71 14.48 1.88
C TYR A 111 1.45 13.71 2.26
N ASP A 112 0.45 13.75 1.38
CA ASP A 112 -0.90 13.23 1.64
C ASP A 112 -0.99 11.74 1.30
N ILE A 113 -0.52 10.90 2.24
CA ILE A 113 -0.60 9.43 2.14
C ILE A 113 -1.03 8.84 3.48
N HIS A 114 -1.56 7.63 3.46
CA HIS A 114 -2.07 6.98 4.66
C HIS A 114 -0.97 6.36 5.55
N ASP A 115 0.14 5.91 4.98
CA ASP A 115 1.27 5.24 5.63
C ASP A 115 2.45 6.20 5.81
N ILE A 116 2.19 7.37 6.34
CA ILE A 116 3.15 8.46 6.51
C ILE A 116 4.27 8.17 7.51
N ASP A 117 4.11 7.18 8.37
CA ASP A 117 5.02 6.87 9.48
C ASP A 117 6.50 6.79 9.07
N SER A 118 6.75 6.10 7.96
CA SER A 118 8.11 5.90 7.44
C SER A 118 8.79 7.20 6.99
N TYR A 119 8.03 8.22 6.66
CA TYR A 119 8.56 9.51 6.24
C TYR A 119 9.08 10.35 7.41
N PHE A 120 8.61 10.10 8.64
CA PHE A 120 9.12 10.74 9.85
C PHE A 120 10.41 10.11 10.40
N LEU A 121 10.95 9.08 9.76
CA LEU A 121 12.10 8.32 10.26
C LEU A 121 13.32 9.20 10.57
N LEU A 122 13.62 10.20 9.73
CA LEU A 122 14.73 11.12 10.00
C LEU A 122 14.47 12.01 11.21
N ALA A 123 13.22 12.43 11.43
CA ALA A 123 12.84 13.17 12.63
C ALA A 123 12.97 12.30 13.88
N TYR A 124 12.54 11.05 13.82
CA TYR A 124 12.73 10.08 14.92
C TYR A 124 14.22 9.85 15.20
N PHE A 125 15.05 9.74 14.17
CA PHE A 125 16.49 9.63 14.34
C PHE A 125 17.11 10.85 15.08
N CYS A 126 16.65 12.05 14.77
CA CYS A 126 17.05 13.26 15.52
C CYS A 126 16.65 13.17 17.00
N VAL A 127 15.45 12.69 17.30
CA VAL A 127 14.99 12.50 18.68
C VAL A 127 15.82 11.45 19.42
N VAL A 128 16.21 10.34 18.75
CA VAL A 128 17.13 9.34 19.32
C VAL A 128 18.48 9.97 19.67
N LEU A 129 19.05 10.77 18.78
CA LEU A 129 20.31 11.48 19.04
C LEU A 129 20.18 12.42 20.24
N TRP A 130 19.10 13.19 20.32
CA TRP A 130 18.83 14.04 21.47
C TRP A 130 18.67 13.24 22.75
N SER A 131 17.96 12.10 22.70
CA SER A 131 17.79 11.22 23.85
C SER A 131 19.14 10.63 24.33
N GLY A 132 20.02 10.25 23.40
CA GLY A 132 21.37 9.83 23.74
C GLY A 132 22.19 10.91 24.44
N CYS A 133 22.14 12.15 23.92
CA CYS A 133 22.79 13.30 24.56
C CYS A 133 22.16 13.61 25.94
N GLY A 134 20.82 13.51 26.06
CA GLY A 134 20.12 13.73 27.32
C GLY A 134 20.47 12.68 28.37
N LEU A 135 20.54 11.42 27.97
CA LEU A 135 20.99 10.36 28.83
C LEU A 135 22.40 10.59 29.35
N PHE A 136 23.32 11.02 28.47
CA PHE A 136 24.67 11.42 28.88
C PHE A 136 24.65 12.54 29.93
N VAL A 137 23.86 13.58 29.73
CA VAL A 137 23.71 14.71 30.67
C VAL A 137 23.18 14.23 32.03
N VAL A 138 22.11 13.43 32.01
CA VAL A 138 21.49 12.89 33.23
C VAL A 138 22.46 12.00 34.02
N LEU A 139 23.13 11.08 33.33
CA LEU A 139 24.09 10.16 33.95
C LEU A 139 25.32 10.89 34.50
N SER A 140 25.84 11.89 33.78
CA SER A 140 26.94 12.74 34.25
C SER A 140 26.56 13.49 35.53
N TRP A 141 25.36 14.02 35.58
CA TRP A 141 24.83 14.69 36.77
C TRP A 141 24.65 13.71 37.94
N LEU A 142 24.05 12.54 37.70
CA LEU A 142 23.88 11.48 38.71
C LEU A 142 25.25 11.02 39.27
N ASN A 143 26.20 10.79 38.37
CA ASN A 143 27.56 10.33 38.78
C ASN A 143 28.29 11.38 39.62
N SER A 144 28.15 12.66 39.30
CA SER A 144 28.73 13.75 40.09
C SER A 144 28.14 13.84 41.51
N ARG A 145 26.90 13.40 41.69
CA ARG A 145 26.20 13.44 43.01
C ARG A 145 26.33 12.16 43.82
N LEU A 146 26.30 10.99 43.17
CA LEU A 146 26.05 9.71 43.82
C LEU A 146 27.26 8.73 43.71
N ARG A 147 28.29 9.02 42.91
CA ARG A 147 29.45 8.15 42.64
C ARG A 147 29.08 6.71 42.18
N TRP A 148 28.07 6.54 41.37
CA TRP A 148 27.45 5.26 41.02
C TRP A 148 27.85 4.73 39.63
N ASN A 149 29.14 4.46 39.40
CA ASN A 149 29.62 4.03 38.07
C ASN A 149 28.99 2.73 37.55
N LYS A 150 28.70 1.75 38.40
CA LYS A 150 28.06 0.49 38.00
C LYS A 150 26.58 0.63 37.76
N VAL A 151 25.90 1.53 38.48
CA VAL A 151 24.48 1.78 38.37
C VAL A 151 24.17 2.51 37.06
N ASN A 152 25.07 3.35 36.56
CA ASN A 152 24.91 4.04 35.30
C ASN A 152 24.78 3.07 34.11
N ALA A 153 25.58 2.00 34.05
CA ALA A 153 25.50 0.98 33.01
C ALA A 153 24.12 0.27 33.03
N PHE A 154 23.63 -0.05 34.24
CA PHE A 154 22.32 -0.66 34.41
C PHE A 154 21.19 0.26 33.91
N PHE A 155 21.22 1.55 34.27
CA PHE A 155 20.22 2.53 33.79
C PHE A 155 20.26 2.71 32.27
N ILE A 156 21.45 2.76 31.63
CA ILE A 156 21.60 2.83 30.18
C ILE A 156 20.91 1.63 29.53
N ILE A 157 21.20 0.43 30.03
CA ILE A 157 20.60 -0.81 29.50
C ILE A 157 19.08 -0.78 29.66
N CYS A 158 18.56 -0.47 30.87
CA CYS A 158 17.12 -0.43 31.12
C CYS A 158 16.40 0.59 30.20
N ILE A 159 16.92 1.81 30.07
CA ILE A 159 16.30 2.84 29.21
C ILE A 159 16.40 2.46 27.73
N SER A 160 17.54 1.88 27.29
CA SER A 160 17.68 1.45 25.91
C SER A 160 16.79 0.26 25.55
N LEU A 161 16.51 -0.63 26.49
CA LEU A 161 15.63 -1.78 26.29
C LEU A 161 14.14 -1.45 26.49
N LEU A 162 13.82 -0.33 27.15
CA LEU A 162 12.43 0.04 27.42
C LEU A 162 11.54 0.10 26.15
N PRO A 163 11.94 0.74 25.05
CA PRO A 163 11.15 0.71 23.82
C PRO A 163 10.92 -0.69 23.27
N LEU A 164 11.93 -1.58 23.38
CA LEU A 164 11.78 -2.97 22.96
C LEU A 164 10.64 -3.67 23.71
N PHE A 165 10.57 -3.54 25.04
CA PHE A 165 9.53 -4.15 25.84
C PHE A 165 8.16 -3.52 25.60
N VAL A 166 8.11 -2.19 25.46
CA VAL A 166 6.86 -1.46 25.20
C VAL A 166 6.27 -1.80 23.83
N HIS A 167 7.12 -1.94 22.82
CA HIS A 167 6.67 -2.14 21.45
C HIS A 167 6.68 -3.60 20.99
N TYR A 168 7.30 -4.52 21.74
CA TYR A 168 7.43 -5.92 21.32
C TYR A 168 6.10 -6.54 20.88
N GLY A 169 5.08 -6.45 21.74
CA GLY A 169 3.77 -6.99 21.42
C GLY A 169 3.09 -6.31 20.22
N ARG A 170 3.40 -5.03 19.99
CA ARG A 170 2.87 -4.28 18.82
C ARG A 170 3.63 -4.57 17.53
N SER A 171 4.89 -4.96 17.63
CA SER A 171 5.76 -5.20 16.46
C SER A 171 5.84 -6.69 16.08
N ASP A 172 5.32 -7.58 16.91
CA ASP A 172 5.33 -9.02 16.61
C ASP A 172 4.26 -9.37 15.58
N GLU A 173 4.67 -9.50 14.34
CA GLU A 173 3.85 -9.90 13.19
C GLU A 173 3.98 -11.41 12.87
N SER A 174 4.62 -12.21 13.72
CA SER A 174 4.93 -13.62 13.47
C SER A 174 3.68 -14.50 13.22
N LYS A 175 2.52 -14.07 13.71
CA LYS A 175 1.23 -14.75 13.52
C LYS A 175 0.26 -13.99 12.62
N ASN A 176 0.73 -12.98 11.90
CA ASN A 176 -0.09 -12.24 10.96
C ASN A 176 -0.08 -12.92 9.59
N TYR A 177 -1.17 -13.59 9.26
CA TYR A 177 -1.37 -14.30 7.99
C TYR A 177 -2.45 -13.64 7.12
N LEU A 178 -2.89 -12.44 7.44
CA LEU A 178 -4.04 -11.79 6.78
C LEU A 178 -3.83 -11.65 5.27
N VAL A 179 -2.68 -11.12 4.88
CA VAL A 179 -2.33 -10.91 3.46
C VAL A 179 -2.10 -12.24 2.75
N GLU A 180 -1.44 -13.21 3.41
CA GLU A 180 -1.26 -14.57 2.88
C GLU A 180 -2.61 -15.23 2.60
N ASP A 181 -3.49 -15.29 3.61
CA ASP A 181 -4.79 -15.93 3.50
C ASP A 181 -5.66 -15.24 2.43
N TYR A 182 -5.69 -13.91 2.42
CA TYR A 182 -6.45 -13.16 1.41
C TYR A 182 -5.94 -13.43 0.00
N THR A 183 -4.62 -13.41 -0.20
CA THR A 183 -3.98 -13.66 -1.50
C THR A 183 -4.27 -15.08 -2.00
N MET A 184 -4.14 -16.08 -1.14
CA MET A 184 -4.40 -17.46 -1.50
C MET A 184 -5.88 -17.72 -1.79
N ASN A 185 -6.79 -17.13 -1.03
CA ASN A 185 -8.22 -17.20 -1.26
C ASN A 185 -8.63 -16.49 -2.56
N MET A 186 -8.00 -15.35 -2.88
CA MET A 186 -8.21 -14.67 -4.15
C MET A 186 -7.78 -15.57 -5.32
N PHE A 187 -6.57 -16.17 -5.26
CA PHE A 187 -6.14 -17.13 -6.29
C PHE A 187 -7.07 -18.35 -6.41
N ALA A 188 -7.61 -18.85 -5.29
CA ALA A 188 -8.57 -19.94 -5.29
C ALA A 188 -9.93 -19.56 -5.91
N SER A 189 -10.25 -18.27 -5.93
CA SER A 189 -11.48 -17.72 -6.52
C SER A 189 -11.43 -17.65 -8.06
N LEU A 190 -10.23 -17.73 -8.64
CA LEU A 190 -9.99 -17.52 -10.06
C LEU A 190 -9.86 -18.85 -10.83
N GLU A 191 -10.51 -18.94 -11.97
CA GLU A 191 -10.36 -20.04 -12.89
C GLU A 191 -8.94 -20.10 -13.49
N PRO A 192 -8.51 -21.25 -14.07
CA PRO A 192 -7.24 -21.34 -14.76
C PRO A 192 -7.12 -20.31 -15.89
N ASN A 193 -5.91 -19.78 -16.10
CA ASN A 193 -5.58 -18.76 -17.12
C ASN A 193 -6.36 -17.47 -17.02
N ALA A 194 -6.90 -17.13 -15.84
CA ALA A 194 -7.68 -15.92 -15.64
C ALA A 194 -6.87 -14.63 -15.82
N LEU A 195 -7.56 -13.59 -16.28
CA LEU A 195 -7.10 -12.19 -16.23
C LEU A 195 -7.89 -11.47 -15.16
N ILE A 196 -7.22 -10.81 -14.21
CA ILE A 196 -7.88 -10.01 -13.17
C ILE A 196 -7.35 -8.58 -13.12
N PHE A 197 -8.25 -7.60 -13.11
CA PHE A 197 -7.95 -6.19 -12.85
C PHE A 197 -8.28 -5.84 -11.41
N SER A 198 -7.34 -5.18 -10.74
CA SER A 198 -7.48 -4.76 -9.35
C SER A 198 -6.67 -3.49 -9.10
N PHE A 199 -6.92 -2.77 -8.00
CA PHE A 199 -5.98 -1.81 -7.44
C PHE A 199 -5.73 -2.02 -5.93
N GLN A 200 -6.00 -3.21 -5.45
CA GLN A 200 -5.77 -3.66 -4.07
C GLN A 200 -4.27 -3.88 -3.82
N TRP A 201 -3.47 -2.80 -3.90
CA TRP A 201 -2.02 -2.89 -3.87
C TRP A 201 -1.49 -3.53 -2.58
N ASP A 202 -1.94 -3.03 -1.41
CA ASP A 202 -1.32 -3.33 -0.11
C ASP A 202 -1.51 -4.79 0.36
N TYR A 203 -2.53 -5.49 -0.12
CA TYR A 203 -2.92 -6.78 0.42
C TYR A 203 -3.24 -7.85 -0.64
N TRP A 204 -3.27 -7.50 -1.93
CA TRP A 204 -3.50 -8.44 -3.02
C TRP A 204 -2.44 -8.33 -4.12
N VAL A 205 -2.37 -7.21 -4.85
CA VAL A 205 -1.53 -7.12 -6.05
C VAL A 205 -0.05 -7.28 -5.73
N SER A 206 0.47 -6.57 -4.74
CA SER A 206 1.89 -6.68 -4.34
C SER A 206 2.23 -8.08 -3.83
N ALA A 207 1.35 -8.66 -3.02
CA ALA A 207 1.51 -10.02 -2.52
C ALA A 207 1.43 -11.07 -3.63
N SER A 208 0.54 -10.88 -4.63
CA SER A 208 0.43 -11.78 -5.78
C SER A 208 1.76 -11.87 -6.55
N TYR A 209 2.50 -10.77 -6.70
CA TYR A 209 3.82 -10.80 -7.33
C TYR A 209 4.81 -11.68 -6.56
N TYR A 210 4.83 -11.59 -5.23
CA TYR A 210 5.67 -12.47 -4.43
C TYR A 210 5.30 -13.95 -4.61
N TYR A 211 4.00 -14.26 -4.53
CA TYR A 211 3.55 -15.65 -4.68
C TYR A 211 3.78 -16.19 -6.09
N GLN A 212 3.55 -15.38 -7.13
CA GLN A 212 3.77 -15.82 -8.51
C GLN A 212 5.26 -15.90 -8.86
N LEU A 213 6.04 -14.85 -8.59
CA LEU A 213 7.42 -14.74 -9.08
C LEU A 213 8.43 -15.50 -8.20
N VAL A 214 8.17 -15.60 -6.89
CA VAL A 214 9.09 -16.24 -5.93
C VAL A 214 8.64 -17.63 -5.55
N LYS A 215 7.33 -17.82 -5.33
CA LYS A 215 6.77 -19.09 -4.89
C LYS A 215 6.22 -19.97 -6.03
N GLY A 216 6.08 -19.45 -7.24
CA GLY A 216 5.53 -20.16 -8.40
C GLY A 216 4.05 -20.54 -8.26
N VAL A 217 3.29 -19.80 -7.43
CA VAL A 217 1.86 -20.04 -7.20
C VAL A 217 1.06 -19.34 -8.30
N ARG A 218 0.17 -20.08 -8.97
CA ARG A 218 -0.74 -19.56 -10.02
C ARG A 218 -0.04 -18.66 -11.05
N PRO A 219 1.07 -19.10 -11.68
CA PRO A 219 1.74 -18.34 -12.74
C PRO A 219 0.87 -18.21 -14.01
N ASP A 220 -0.20 -18.99 -14.09
CA ASP A 220 -1.21 -18.97 -15.16
C ASP A 220 -2.10 -17.72 -15.10
N VAL A 221 -2.24 -17.08 -13.95
CA VAL A 221 -3.13 -15.93 -13.75
C VAL A 221 -2.42 -14.63 -14.09
N ALA A 222 -3.03 -13.83 -14.96
CA ALA A 222 -2.55 -12.48 -15.25
C ALA A 222 -3.18 -11.48 -14.26
N VAL A 223 -2.36 -10.92 -13.37
CA VAL A 223 -2.77 -9.89 -12.41
C VAL A 223 -2.35 -8.52 -12.93
N VAL A 224 -3.31 -7.62 -13.13
CA VAL A 224 -3.10 -6.28 -13.67
C VAL A 224 -3.56 -5.23 -12.66
N ASP A 225 -2.64 -4.35 -12.25
CA ASP A 225 -2.97 -3.22 -11.39
C ASP A 225 -3.53 -2.05 -12.21
N LYS A 226 -4.76 -1.63 -11.89
CA LYS A 226 -5.46 -0.55 -12.59
C LYS A 226 -4.76 0.81 -12.46
N GLU A 227 -4.24 1.13 -11.28
CA GLU A 227 -3.59 2.43 -11.07
C GLU A 227 -2.21 2.50 -11.71
N LEU A 228 -1.46 1.39 -11.75
CA LEU A 228 -0.19 1.33 -12.45
C LEU A 228 -0.36 1.44 -13.97
N LEU A 229 -1.52 1.06 -14.53
CA LEU A 229 -1.82 1.30 -15.96
C LEU A 229 -1.77 2.78 -16.36
N ARG A 230 -1.84 3.70 -15.40
CA ARG A 230 -1.62 5.14 -15.64
C ARG A 230 -0.15 5.52 -15.83
N ARG A 231 0.75 4.55 -15.91
CA ARG A 231 2.20 4.75 -16.04
C ARG A 231 2.73 4.07 -17.30
N SER A 232 3.43 4.82 -18.13
CA SER A 232 3.98 4.30 -19.39
C SER A 232 4.94 3.12 -19.19
N TRP A 233 5.71 3.11 -18.09
CA TRP A 233 6.64 2.03 -17.78
C TRP A 233 5.93 0.71 -17.44
N TYR A 234 4.74 0.78 -16.84
CA TYR A 234 3.99 -0.42 -16.48
C TYR A 234 3.39 -1.13 -17.70
N LEU A 235 2.96 -0.38 -18.71
CA LEU A 235 2.52 -0.95 -19.98
C LEU A 235 3.64 -1.72 -20.68
N LYS A 236 4.89 -1.21 -20.61
CA LYS A 236 6.06 -1.96 -21.09
C LYS A 236 6.32 -3.23 -20.28
N GLU A 237 6.17 -3.18 -18.95
CA GLU A 237 6.30 -4.37 -18.09
C GLU A 237 5.23 -5.41 -18.45
N LEU A 238 3.99 -4.98 -18.69
CA LEU A 238 2.91 -5.86 -19.13
C LEU A 238 3.17 -6.46 -20.52
N GLU A 239 3.71 -5.68 -21.46
CA GLU A 239 4.11 -6.20 -22.77
C GLU A 239 5.16 -7.32 -22.66
N HIS A 240 6.05 -7.20 -21.69
CA HIS A 240 7.05 -8.25 -21.42
C HIS A 240 6.45 -9.49 -20.74
N ARG A 241 5.54 -9.27 -19.76
CA ARG A 241 4.92 -10.37 -18.98
C ARG A 241 3.72 -11.02 -19.69
N TYR A 242 2.90 -10.21 -20.35
CA TYR A 242 1.65 -10.62 -20.99
C TYR A 242 1.56 -9.99 -22.40
N PRO A 243 2.44 -10.40 -23.34
CA PRO A 243 2.52 -9.76 -24.66
C PRO A 243 1.19 -9.80 -25.43
N TRP A 244 0.40 -10.88 -25.24
CA TRP A 244 -0.92 -11.03 -25.83
C TRP A 244 -1.87 -9.88 -25.44
N LEU A 245 -1.85 -9.44 -24.20
CA LEU A 245 -2.72 -8.37 -23.67
C LEU A 245 -2.47 -7.03 -24.41
N ILE A 246 -1.20 -6.68 -24.58
CA ILE A 246 -0.81 -5.44 -25.23
C ILE A 246 -1.00 -5.54 -26.75
N GLN A 247 -0.66 -6.66 -27.37
CA GLN A 247 -0.75 -6.85 -28.82
C GLN A 247 -2.20 -6.82 -29.32
N GLU A 248 -3.12 -7.49 -28.63
CA GLU A 248 -4.54 -7.49 -28.96
C GLU A 248 -5.15 -6.09 -28.88
N SER A 249 -4.70 -5.25 -27.95
CA SER A 249 -5.21 -3.89 -27.72
C SER A 249 -4.22 -2.79 -28.14
N LYS A 250 -3.33 -3.07 -29.09
CA LYS A 250 -2.23 -2.18 -29.48
C LYS A 250 -2.69 -0.77 -29.87
N ILE A 251 -3.79 -0.67 -30.61
CA ILE A 251 -4.33 0.62 -31.10
C ILE A 251 -4.73 1.51 -29.91
N GLU A 252 -5.43 0.95 -28.96
CA GLU A 252 -5.94 1.66 -27.77
C GLU A 252 -4.79 2.01 -26.81
N VAL A 253 -3.82 1.10 -26.65
CA VAL A 253 -2.60 1.33 -25.88
C VAL A 253 -1.78 2.48 -26.46
N GLU A 254 -1.52 2.47 -27.77
CA GLU A 254 -0.77 3.54 -28.45
C GLU A 254 -1.52 4.88 -28.40
N ALA A 255 -2.85 4.86 -28.50
CA ALA A 255 -3.67 6.07 -28.39
C ALA A 255 -3.59 6.66 -26.97
N PHE A 256 -3.61 5.82 -25.92
CA PHE A 256 -3.44 6.26 -24.55
C PHE A 256 -2.01 6.78 -24.29
N LEU A 257 -0.98 6.02 -24.68
CA LEU A 257 0.42 6.40 -24.49
C LEU A 257 0.76 7.74 -25.14
N ARG A 258 0.16 8.06 -26.30
CA ARG A 258 0.36 9.34 -26.99
C ARG A 258 -0.12 10.53 -26.16
N GLU A 259 -1.27 10.40 -25.50
CA GLU A 259 -1.79 11.46 -24.65
C GLU A 259 -1.08 11.49 -23.28
N LEU A 260 -0.76 10.32 -22.72
CA LEU A 260 0.00 10.20 -21.48
C LEU A 260 1.39 10.81 -21.58
N TYR A 261 2.06 10.67 -22.76
CA TYR A 261 3.37 11.27 -23.02
C TYR A 261 3.36 12.79 -22.79
N LYS A 262 2.30 13.47 -23.25
CA LYS A 262 2.17 14.92 -23.04
C LYS A 262 2.15 15.27 -21.54
N PHE A 263 1.39 14.53 -20.75
CA PHE A 263 1.34 14.71 -19.30
C PHE A 263 2.70 14.40 -18.64
N GLU A 264 3.31 13.27 -18.98
CA GLU A 264 4.60 12.86 -18.38
C GLU A 264 5.73 13.86 -18.70
N HIS A 265 5.68 14.57 -19.84
CA HIS A 265 6.69 15.54 -20.25
C HIS A 265 6.29 17.01 -20.05
N ASN A 266 5.23 17.27 -19.28
CA ASN A 266 4.71 18.61 -18.99
C ASN A 266 4.39 19.44 -20.25
N LEU A 267 3.96 18.78 -21.34
CA LEU A 267 3.44 19.42 -22.53
C LEU A 267 1.96 19.77 -22.34
N PRO A 268 1.37 20.67 -23.14
CA PRO A 268 -0.07 20.92 -23.10
C PRO A 268 -0.87 19.64 -23.33
N TYR A 269 -1.78 19.33 -22.41
CA TYR A 269 -2.61 18.12 -22.45
C TYR A 269 -4.04 18.41 -21.99
N GLU A 270 -4.97 17.53 -22.39
CA GLU A 270 -6.37 17.58 -21.97
C GLU A 270 -6.68 16.39 -21.05
N PRO A 271 -6.95 16.62 -19.73
CA PRO A 271 -7.20 15.54 -18.77
C PRO A 271 -8.33 14.60 -19.19
N ASN A 272 -9.41 15.15 -19.74
CA ASN A 272 -10.58 14.37 -20.18
C ASN A 272 -10.23 13.42 -21.35
N ILE A 273 -9.34 13.84 -22.25
CA ILE A 273 -8.90 12.99 -23.36
C ILE A 273 -8.04 11.84 -22.82
N ILE A 274 -7.13 12.11 -21.87
CA ILE A 274 -6.32 11.08 -21.22
C ILE A 274 -7.25 10.06 -20.53
N GLN A 275 -8.24 10.54 -19.78
CA GLN A 275 -9.19 9.64 -19.08
C GLN A 275 -10.01 8.81 -20.08
N ALA A 276 -10.53 9.41 -21.13
CA ALA A 276 -11.28 8.68 -22.15
C ALA A 276 -10.43 7.60 -22.84
N ARG A 277 -9.16 7.90 -23.16
CA ARG A 277 -8.22 6.91 -23.73
C ARG A 277 -7.87 5.80 -22.74
N PHE A 278 -7.71 6.15 -21.46
CA PHE A 278 -7.47 5.19 -20.38
C PHE A 278 -8.62 4.21 -20.23
N VAL A 279 -9.87 4.73 -20.18
CA VAL A 279 -11.07 3.89 -20.11
C VAL A 279 -11.17 3.00 -21.35
N GLY A 280 -10.98 3.55 -22.55
CA GLY A 280 -11.00 2.78 -23.78
C GLY A 280 -9.95 1.67 -23.84
N MET A 281 -8.76 1.92 -23.34
CA MET A 281 -7.69 0.92 -23.25
C MET A 281 -8.07 -0.24 -22.34
N ILE A 282 -8.52 0.05 -21.10
CA ILE A 282 -8.91 -1.00 -20.15
C ILE A 282 -10.11 -1.78 -20.64
N SER A 283 -11.13 -1.09 -21.19
CA SER A 283 -12.27 -1.76 -21.80
C SER A 283 -11.84 -2.67 -22.96
N SER A 284 -10.88 -2.26 -23.79
CA SER A 284 -10.33 -3.09 -24.86
C SER A 284 -9.62 -4.34 -24.28
N PHE A 285 -8.79 -4.19 -23.26
CA PHE A 285 -8.18 -5.32 -22.57
C PHE A 285 -9.22 -6.34 -22.09
N ILE A 286 -10.28 -5.86 -21.46
CA ILE A 286 -11.36 -6.71 -20.93
C ILE A 286 -12.08 -7.41 -22.06
N HIS A 287 -12.67 -6.66 -23.01
CA HIS A 287 -13.55 -7.24 -24.04
C HIS A 287 -12.81 -8.20 -24.98
N LYS A 288 -11.61 -7.87 -25.40
CA LYS A 288 -10.83 -8.74 -26.29
C LYS A 288 -10.33 -10.01 -25.60
N SER A 289 -10.16 -9.98 -24.27
CA SER A 289 -9.74 -11.17 -23.52
C SER A 289 -10.88 -12.14 -23.23
N LEU A 290 -12.16 -11.72 -23.26
CA LEU A 290 -13.30 -12.58 -22.92
C LEU A 290 -13.43 -13.82 -23.82
N ASP A 291 -13.01 -13.72 -25.09
CA ASP A 291 -13.09 -14.84 -26.04
C ASP A 291 -12.04 -15.94 -25.77
N SER A 292 -10.97 -15.59 -25.07
CA SER A 292 -9.81 -16.48 -24.90
C SER A 292 -9.61 -16.94 -23.46
N ARG A 293 -10.14 -16.24 -22.48
CA ARG A 293 -9.90 -16.52 -21.04
C ARG A 293 -10.97 -15.95 -20.11
N PRO A 294 -11.10 -16.49 -18.90
CA PRO A 294 -11.95 -15.89 -17.86
C PRO A 294 -11.39 -14.53 -17.44
N VAL A 295 -12.24 -13.49 -17.44
CA VAL A 295 -11.88 -12.14 -17.03
C VAL A 295 -12.60 -11.78 -15.73
N TYR A 296 -11.84 -11.21 -14.82
CA TYR A 296 -12.30 -10.84 -13.48
C TYR A 296 -11.94 -9.39 -13.15
N VAL A 297 -12.71 -8.83 -12.24
CA VAL A 297 -12.40 -7.56 -11.58
C VAL A 297 -12.60 -7.70 -10.08
N THR A 298 -11.88 -6.91 -9.29
CA THR A 298 -12.20 -6.74 -7.87
C THR A 298 -13.31 -5.69 -7.70
N SER A 299 -13.96 -5.67 -6.54
CA SER A 299 -15.20 -4.90 -6.31
C SER A 299 -15.06 -3.39 -6.51
N GLU A 300 -13.88 -2.86 -6.29
CA GLU A 300 -13.55 -1.43 -6.39
C GLU A 300 -13.26 -0.96 -7.82
N ILE A 301 -13.26 -1.86 -8.81
CA ILE A 301 -13.11 -1.47 -10.22
C ILE A 301 -14.39 -0.82 -10.71
N ASP A 302 -14.28 0.42 -11.18
CA ASP A 302 -15.42 1.22 -11.62
C ASP A 302 -16.22 0.57 -12.76
N ALA A 303 -17.54 0.81 -12.77
CA ALA A 303 -18.42 0.20 -13.77
C ALA A 303 -18.14 0.69 -15.20
N GLU A 304 -17.52 1.86 -15.34
CA GLU A 304 -17.19 2.44 -16.67
C GLU A 304 -16.25 1.54 -17.49
N PHE A 305 -15.38 0.74 -16.85
CA PHE A 305 -14.46 -0.17 -17.52
C PHE A 305 -15.13 -1.46 -18.03
N THR A 306 -16.28 -1.81 -17.50
CA THR A 306 -16.96 -3.09 -17.75
C THR A 306 -18.35 -2.89 -18.35
N GLN A 307 -18.55 -1.80 -19.10
CA GLN A 307 -19.86 -1.50 -19.71
C GLN A 307 -20.32 -2.64 -20.63
N GLY A 308 -21.61 -2.99 -20.51
CA GLY A 308 -22.20 -4.08 -21.29
C GLY A 308 -21.91 -5.49 -20.76
N LEU A 309 -21.18 -5.63 -19.64
CA LEU A 309 -20.84 -6.92 -19.03
C LEU A 309 -21.54 -7.09 -17.69
N GLN A 310 -22.01 -8.29 -17.44
CA GLN A 310 -22.53 -8.70 -16.14
C GLN A 310 -21.34 -9.00 -15.20
N ARG A 311 -21.44 -8.54 -13.96
CA ARG A 311 -20.50 -8.84 -12.88
C ARG A 311 -21.08 -9.93 -12.00
N VAL A 312 -20.57 -11.14 -12.13
CA VAL A 312 -21.02 -12.33 -11.38
C VAL A 312 -20.07 -12.59 -10.21
N PRO A 313 -20.53 -12.55 -8.94
CA PRO A 313 -19.68 -12.82 -7.79
C PRO A 313 -19.15 -14.26 -7.82
N GLN A 314 -17.82 -14.41 -7.84
CA GLN A 314 -17.15 -15.70 -7.78
C GLN A 314 -15.98 -15.64 -6.79
N GLY A 315 -16.13 -16.32 -5.66
CA GLY A 315 -15.20 -16.16 -4.55
C GLY A 315 -15.07 -14.73 -4.08
N LEU A 316 -13.83 -14.21 -4.03
CA LEU A 316 -13.53 -12.83 -3.64
C LEU A 316 -13.47 -11.85 -4.82
N ALA A 317 -13.73 -12.32 -6.04
CA ALA A 317 -13.70 -11.52 -7.26
C ALA A 317 -15.06 -11.52 -7.97
N LEU A 318 -15.19 -10.68 -8.99
CA LEU A 318 -16.35 -10.59 -9.87
C LEU A 318 -15.93 -11.06 -11.26
N ARG A 319 -16.50 -12.16 -11.72
CA ARG A 319 -16.34 -12.64 -13.09
C ARG A 319 -17.13 -11.77 -14.04
N LEU A 320 -16.56 -11.44 -15.18
CA LEU A 320 -17.22 -10.67 -16.24
C LEU A 320 -17.79 -11.62 -17.29
N LEU A 321 -19.07 -11.46 -17.62
CA LEU A 321 -19.76 -12.25 -18.64
C LEU A 321 -20.48 -11.34 -19.62
N PRO A 322 -20.53 -11.70 -20.92
CA PRO A 322 -21.17 -10.86 -21.95
C PRO A 322 -22.70 -10.99 -21.99
N ASP A 323 -23.27 -11.95 -21.29
CA ASP A 323 -24.72 -12.16 -21.17
C ASP A 323 -25.25 -11.64 -19.84
N ASN A 324 -26.61 -11.59 -19.72
CA ASN A 324 -27.31 -11.20 -18.50
C ASN A 324 -28.06 -12.38 -17.88
N GLU A 325 -27.68 -13.60 -18.21
CA GLU A 325 -28.28 -14.80 -17.65
C GLU A 325 -27.83 -15.05 -16.22
N PHE A 326 -28.60 -15.82 -15.48
CA PHE A 326 -28.18 -16.25 -14.15
C PHE A 326 -27.15 -17.35 -14.23
N HIS A 327 -25.97 -17.10 -13.67
CA HIS A 327 -24.90 -18.08 -13.55
C HIS A 327 -24.74 -18.50 -12.08
N PRO A 328 -24.79 -19.83 -11.79
CA PRO A 328 -24.49 -20.30 -10.44
C PRO A 328 -23.06 -19.86 -10.02
N THR A 329 -22.96 -19.28 -8.83
CA THR A 329 -21.66 -18.80 -8.33
C THR A 329 -21.02 -19.83 -7.40
N THR A 330 -19.70 -19.93 -7.43
CA THR A 330 -18.95 -20.75 -6.51
C THR A 330 -18.24 -19.88 -5.46
N MET A 331 -18.15 -20.41 -4.25
CA MET A 331 -17.35 -19.84 -3.19
C MET A 331 -16.38 -20.94 -2.73
N PRO A 332 -15.08 -20.80 -3.00
CA PRO A 332 -14.11 -21.78 -2.52
C PRO A 332 -14.07 -21.74 -0.98
N PRO A 333 -13.62 -22.82 -0.32
CA PRO A 333 -13.40 -22.78 1.12
C PRO A 333 -12.34 -21.73 1.44
N LEU A 334 -12.78 -20.68 2.13
CA LEU A 334 -11.92 -19.57 2.49
C LEU A 334 -11.16 -19.86 3.78
N LYS A 335 -9.85 -19.69 3.75
CA LYS A 335 -9.02 -19.72 4.94
C LYS A 335 -8.92 -18.32 5.49
N PHE A 336 -9.25 -18.15 6.77
CA PHE A 336 -9.13 -16.88 7.44
C PHE A 336 -8.61 -17.10 8.86
N ARG A 337 -7.35 -16.73 9.09
CA ARG A 337 -6.70 -16.76 10.39
C ARG A 337 -6.77 -15.37 11.00
N PRO A 338 -7.66 -15.13 11.96
CA PRO A 338 -7.80 -13.80 12.56
C PRO A 338 -6.48 -13.41 13.25
N PHE A 339 -6.10 -12.15 13.11
CA PHE A 339 -4.99 -11.59 13.84
C PHE A 339 -5.51 -10.90 15.11
N ALA A 340 -4.85 -11.15 16.25
CA ALA A 340 -5.35 -10.72 17.56
C ALA A 340 -5.35 -9.19 17.77
N ARG A 341 -4.76 -8.45 16.85
CA ARG A 341 -4.63 -6.99 16.88
C ARG A 341 -5.54 -6.39 15.83
N SER A 342 -6.48 -5.56 16.25
CA SER A 342 -7.23 -4.72 15.32
C SER A 342 -6.30 -3.65 14.74
N GLY A 343 -6.42 -3.43 13.43
CA GLY A 343 -5.68 -2.42 12.71
C GLY A 343 -6.35 -2.15 11.36
N ARG A 344 -6.00 -1.03 10.74
CA ARG A 344 -6.61 -0.60 9.46
C ARG A 344 -6.63 -1.72 8.41
N LEU A 345 -5.53 -2.46 8.27
CA LEU A 345 -5.41 -3.54 7.29
C LEU A 345 -6.36 -4.70 7.61
N GLU A 346 -6.44 -5.10 8.88
CA GLU A 346 -7.36 -6.17 9.30
C GLU A 346 -8.82 -5.78 9.07
N ASP A 347 -9.21 -4.58 9.52
CA ASP A 347 -10.58 -4.09 9.37
C ASP A 347 -10.96 -4.01 7.88
N MET A 348 -10.05 -3.54 7.04
CA MET A 348 -10.24 -3.47 5.59
C MET A 348 -10.40 -4.87 4.98
N ILE A 349 -9.52 -5.82 5.31
CA ILE A 349 -9.59 -7.20 4.79
C ILE A 349 -10.87 -7.89 5.26
N ARG A 350 -11.25 -7.75 6.54
CA ARG A 350 -12.53 -8.26 7.05
C ARG A 350 -13.73 -7.71 6.28
N LYS A 351 -13.71 -6.41 6.01
CA LYS A 351 -14.75 -5.77 5.19
C LYS A 351 -14.80 -6.33 3.78
N LEU A 352 -13.67 -6.56 3.13
CA LEU A 352 -13.63 -7.15 1.79
C LEU A 352 -14.23 -8.56 1.73
N TYR A 353 -13.94 -9.40 2.75
CA TYR A 353 -14.61 -10.69 2.88
C TYR A 353 -16.12 -10.51 3.04
N ALA A 354 -16.56 -9.66 3.96
CA ALA A 354 -17.97 -9.39 4.18
C ALA A 354 -18.67 -8.86 2.92
N ASP A 355 -18.08 -7.90 2.23
CA ASP A 355 -18.61 -7.30 1.00
C ASP A 355 -18.73 -8.34 -0.13
N SER A 356 -17.80 -9.29 -0.24
CA SER A 356 -17.89 -10.38 -1.22
C SER A 356 -19.11 -11.26 -0.97
N PHE A 357 -19.42 -11.58 0.27
CA PHE A 357 -20.63 -12.30 0.63
C PHE A 357 -21.91 -11.46 0.46
N VAL A 358 -21.85 -10.15 0.75
CA VAL A 358 -22.99 -9.25 0.49
C VAL A 358 -23.30 -9.20 -1.00
N MET A 359 -22.28 -9.01 -1.85
CA MET A 359 -22.49 -9.00 -3.32
C MET A 359 -23.08 -10.31 -3.81
N ARG A 360 -22.59 -11.46 -3.31
CA ARG A 360 -23.16 -12.77 -3.61
C ARG A 360 -24.63 -12.88 -3.15
N GLY A 361 -24.95 -12.42 -1.96
CA GLY A 361 -26.31 -12.40 -1.43
C GLY A 361 -27.27 -11.56 -2.29
N VAL A 362 -26.84 -10.36 -2.68
CA VAL A 362 -27.61 -9.48 -3.57
C VAL A 362 -27.81 -10.11 -4.95
N TYR A 363 -26.79 -10.77 -5.49
CA TYR A 363 -26.87 -11.47 -6.77
C TYR A 363 -27.93 -12.60 -6.74
N TYR A 364 -27.90 -13.47 -5.73
CA TYR A 364 -28.90 -14.54 -5.56
C TYR A 364 -30.30 -14.00 -5.27
N TYR A 365 -30.41 -12.96 -4.46
CA TYR A 365 -31.70 -12.33 -4.17
C TYR A 365 -32.38 -11.80 -5.45
N ARG A 366 -31.61 -11.12 -6.30
CA ARG A 366 -32.10 -10.62 -7.61
C ARG A 366 -32.51 -11.76 -8.56
N ALA A 367 -31.89 -12.92 -8.43
CA ALA A 367 -32.23 -14.13 -9.17
C ALA A 367 -33.42 -14.91 -8.56
N GLY A 368 -34.05 -14.41 -7.49
CA GLY A 368 -35.18 -15.08 -6.83
C GLY A 368 -34.79 -16.22 -5.89
N ASN A 369 -33.47 -16.44 -5.64
CA ASN A 369 -33.00 -17.48 -4.76
C ASN A 369 -32.75 -16.94 -3.34
N SER A 370 -33.83 -16.74 -2.59
CA SER A 370 -33.79 -16.16 -1.23
C SER A 370 -32.99 -17.02 -0.23
N ASN A 371 -32.98 -18.36 -0.38
CA ASN A 371 -32.25 -19.23 0.55
C ASN A 371 -30.74 -19.05 0.44
N GLU A 372 -30.19 -19.00 -0.76
CA GLU A 372 -28.76 -18.78 -0.96
C GLU A 372 -28.38 -17.32 -0.62
N ALA A 373 -29.28 -16.36 -0.88
CA ALA A 373 -29.08 -14.98 -0.48
C ALA A 373 -28.97 -14.85 1.05
N GLU A 374 -29.89 -15.47 1.78
CA GLU A 374 -29.87 -15.45 3.25
C GLU A 374 -28.59 -16.07 3.81
N ARG A 375 -28.16 -17.23 3.28
CA ARG A 375 -26.88 -17.85 3.68
C ARG A 375 -25.71 -16.91 3.48
N ALA A 376 -25.63 -16.28 2.30
CA ALA A 376 -24.54 -15.35 2.02
C ALA A 376 -24.54 -14.14 2.94
N PHE A 377 -25.70 -13.54 3.25
CA PHE A 377 -25.78 -12.41 4.17
C PHE A 377 -25.41 -12.81 5.62
N ARG A 378 -25.76 -14.02 6.05
CA ARG A 378 -25.32 -14.54 7.37
C ARG A 378 -23.81 -14.75 7.43
N GLU A 379 -23.23 -15.29 6.36
CA GLU A 379 -21.76 -15.42 6.25
C GLU A 379 -21.03 -14.07 6.26
N ALA A 380 -21.58 -13.05 5.61
CA ALA A 380 -21.01 -11.70 5.67
C ALA A 380 -20.89 -11.18 7.12
N LEU A 381 -21.88 -11.47 7.98
CA LEU A 381 -21.87 -11.07 9.38
C LEU A 381 -20.84 -11.82 10.23
N ASN A 382 -20.34 -12.98 9.78
CA ASN A 382 -19.24 -13.67 10.47
C ASN A 382 -17.92 -12.92 10.36
N TYR A 383 -17.72 -12.21 9.23
CA TYR A 383 -16.51 -11.39 9.01
C TYR A 383 -16.64 -9.98 9.58
N ASP A 384 -17.80 -9.34 9.37
CA ASP A 384 -18.11 -8.00 9.89
C ASP A 384 -19.48 -7.95 10.56
N PRO A 385 -19.57 -8.27 11.87
CA PRO A 385 -20.83 -8.26 12.62
C PRO A 385 -21.49 -6.87 12.72
N ALA A 386 -20.70 -5.80 12.53
CA ALA A 386 -21.18 -4.43 12.61
C ALA A 386 -21.83 -3.95 11.32
N ASN A 387 -21.59 -4.61 10.19
CA ASN A 387 -22.05 -4.19 8.87
C ASN A 387 -23.58 -4.09 8.80
N PRO A 388 -24.15 -2.91 8.47
CA PRO A 388 -25.60 -2.72 8.40
C PRO A 388 -26.23 -3.38 7.17
N ASP A 389 -25.49 -3.52 6.07
CA ASP A 389 -26.02 -3.94 4.78
C ASP A 389 -26.61 -5.35 4.81
N PRO A 390 -25.89 -6.40 5.25
CA PRO A 390 -26.48 -7.74 5.32
C PRO A 390 -27.64 -7.81 6.31
N LYS A 391 -27.65 -7.03 7.41
CA LYS A 391 -28.77 -6.95 8.34
C LYS A 391 -30.03 -6.39 7.68
N ASN A 392 -29.88 -5.36 6.84
CA ASN A 392 -30.99 -4.75 6.10
C ASN A 392 -31.56 -5.73 5.06
N TRP A 393 -30.70 -6.42 4.31
CA TRP A 393 -31.11 -7.43 3.36
C TRP A 393 -31.83 -8.63 4.01
N LEU A 394 -31.33 -9.13 5.15
CA LEU A 394 -32.02 -10.18 5.89
C LEU A 394 -33.42 -9.77 6.34
N ARG A 395 -33.61 -8.53 6.77
CA ARG A 395 -34.93 -7.99 7.07
C ARG A 395 -35.85 -7.90 5.82
N ALA A 396 -35.27 -7.62 4.64
CA ALA A 396 -36.02 -7.54 3.40
C ALA A 396 -36.47 -8.92 2.90
N ILE A 397 -35.68 -9.97 3.12
CA ILE A 397 -36.07 -11.35 2.73
C ILE A 397 -37.21 -11.90 3.60
N HIS A 398 -37.29 -11.48 4.87
CA HIS A 398 -38.30 -11.98 5.80
C HIS A 398 -39.57 -11.11 5.87
N ARG A 399 -39.69 -10.11 5.01
CA ARG A 399 -40.92 -9.33 4.79
C ARG A 399 -41.73 -9.88 3.60
#